data_5747e496fafe3000bb536fc7c4baf632
#
_entry.id   5747e496fafe3000bb536fc7c4baf632
#
_cell.length_a   1.000
_cell.length_b   1.000
_cell.length_c   1.000
_cell.angle_alpha   90.00
_cell.angle_beta   90.00
_cell.angle_gamma   90.00
#
_symmetry.space_group_name_H-M   'P 1'
#
loop_
_entity.id
_entity.type
_entity.pdbx_description
1 polymer ?
#
loop_
_entity_poly.entity_id
_entity_poly.type
_entity_poly.pdbx_seq_one_letter_code
_entity_poly.pdbx_strand_id
1 'polypeptide(L)'
;MVRTPAYSHTISHHHPIVAFEDVRVPAANLVGAEGDGMAFAYEWFRFERLMVAARCLGAADRLTAEMTAFAAVRQAGGLPISQHGLVAGMLADSLTELFAARAMTYETARAIDQGADVKVSHAQCSMAKLYCSEMAGRVADRAVQVFGGRGYMRENVAERFFRELRVERIWEGTSEIQRMIIARQMTKRGPALLA
;
A
#
# COMPACT_ATOMS: atom_id res chain seq x y z
N MET A 1 21.66 2.32 -25.14
CA MET A 1 21.27 2.13 -23.74
C MET A 1 22.37 1.34 -23.04
N VAL A 2 23.12 1.96 -22.17
CA VAL A 2 24.20 1.33 -21.41
C VAL A 2 23.57 0.74 -20.14
N ARG A 3 23.77 -0.56 -19.89
CA ARG A 3 23.36 -1.17 -18.62
C ARG A 3 24.34 -0.73 -17.53
N THR A 4 23.88 0.08 -16.63
CA THR A 4 24.60 0.41 -15.40
C THR A 4 24.22 -0.59 -14.28
N PRO A 5 25.02 -0.68 -13.19
CA PRO A 5 24.70 -1.54 -12.06
C PRO A 5 23.27 -1.28 -11.54
N ALA A 6 22.59 -2.34 -11.20
CA ALA A 6 21.26 -2.26 -10.61
C ALA A 6 21.34 -2.25 -9.08
N TYR A 7 20.47 -1.47 -8.43
CA TYR A 7 20.28 -1.59 -6.98
C TYR A 7 19.44 -2.83 -6.66
N SER A 8 19.88 -3.58 -5.66
CA SER A 8 19.13 -4.74 -5.17
C SER A 8 18.09 -4.31 -4.13
N HIS A 9 16.92 -4.94 -4.19
CA HIS A 9 15.87 -4.79 -3.19
C HIS A 9 15.94 -5.91 -2.14
N THR A 10 15.24 -5.69 -1.02
CA THR A 10 14.94 -6.74 -0.02
C THR A 10 14.16 -7.90 -0.64
N ILE A 11 13.41 -7.65 -1.70
CA ILE A 11 12.75 -8.63 -2.56
C ILE A 11 13.47 -8.75 -3.89
N SER A 12 13.25 -9.84 -4.63
CA SER A 12 13.97 -10.16 -5.88
C SER A 12 13.58 -9.26 -7.05
N HIS A 13 13.77 -7.96 -6.88
CA HIS A 13 13.60 -6.96 -7.93
C HIS A 13 14.84 -6.09 -8.05
N HIS A 14 15.07 -5.59 -9.25
CA HIS A 14 16.21 -4.72 -9.54
C HIS A 14 15.72 -3.43 -10.20
N HIS A 15 16.29 -2.32 -9.77
CA HIS A 15 16.09 -1.02 -10.41
C HIS A 15 17.38 -0.64 -11.13
N PRO A 16 17.42 -0.77 -12.47
CA PRO A 16 18.59 -0.39 -13.24
C PRO A 16 18.75 1.12 -13.24
N ILE A 17 19.98 1.58 -13.24
CA ILE A 17 20.33 2.95 -13.61
C ILE A 17 20.24 3.01 -15.13
N VAL A 18 19.52 3.99 -15.68
CA VAL A 18 19.35 4.18 -17.12
C VAL A 18 19.96 5.51 -17.51
N ALA A 19 20.90 5.50 -18.47
CA ALA A 19 21.45 6.69 -19.07
C ALA A 19 20.89 6.87 -20.48
N PHE A 20 20.53 8.10 -20.82
CA PHE A 20 20.12 8.50 -22.16
C PHE A 20 21.21 9.42 -22.73
N GLU A 21 21.92 8.95 -23.76
CA GLU A 21 23.01 9.67 -24.40
C GLU A 21 22.64 9.87 -25.88
N ASP A 22 22.40 11.10 -26.28
CA ASP A 22 22.04 11.51 -27.66
C ASP A 22 20.95 10.64 -28.33
N VAL A 23 19.97 10.23 -27.55
CA VAL A 23 18.89 9.38 -28.05
C VAL A 23 17.96 10.18 -28.95
N ARG A 24 17.89 9.82 -30.21
CA ARG A 24 16.99 10.43 -31.19
C ARG A 24 15.73 9.59 -31.33
N VAL A 25 14.59 10.24 -31.24
CA VAL A 25 13.26 9.64 -31.45
C VAL A 25 12.48 10.44 -32.49
N PRO A 26 11.60 9.81 -33.29
CA PRO A 26 10.71 10.55 -34.19
C PRO A 26 9.81 11.53 -33.42
N ALA A 27 9.62 12.73 -33.95
CA ALA A 27 8.75 13.73 -33.33
C ALA A 27 7.30 13.23 -33.13
N ALA A 28 6.83 12.34 -34.00
CA ALA A 28 5.52 11.70 -33.87
C ALA A 28 5.37 10.80 -32.61
N ASN A 29 6.46 10.47 -31.92
CA ASN A 29 6.43 9.73 -30.66
C ASN A 29 6.18 10.62 -29.43
N LEU A 30 6.06 11.96 -29.63
CA LEU A 30 5.69 12.86 -28.57
C LEU A 30 4.24 12.55 -28.11
N VAL A 31 4.08 12.31 -26.81
CA VAL A 31 2.78 12.11 -26.18
C VAL A 31 2.30 13.44 -25.61
N GLY A 32 1.20 13.98 -26.14
CA GLY A 32 0.71 15.32 -25.77
C GLY A 32 1.55 16.43 -26.39
N ALA A 33 1.71 17.54 -25.69
CA ALA A 33 2.53 18.66 -26.08
C ALA A 33 3.82 18.73 -25.26
N GLU A 34 4.78 19.54 -25.73
CA GLU A 34 5.97 19.85 -24.94
C GLU A 34 5.59 20.49 -23.60
N GLY A 35 6.11 19.94 -22.51
CA GLY A 35 5.82 20.41 -21.14
C GLY A 35 4.70 19.65 -20.42
N ASP A 36 3.90 18.80 -21.10
CA ASP A 36 2.77 18.09 -20.50
C ASP A 36 3.18 16.90 -19.61
N GLY A 37 4.45 16.49 -19.62
CA GLY A 37 4.89 15.27 -18.92
C GLY A 37 4.49 15.18 -17.46
N MET A 38 4.56 16.30 -16.70
CA MET A 38 4.14 16.32 -15.30
C MET A 38 2.62 16.20 -15.12
N ALA A 39 1.82 16.68 -16.07
CA ALA A 39 0.36 16.54 -16.02
C ALA A 39 -0.03 15.04 -16.15
N PHE A 40 0.59 14.32 -17.08
CA PHE A 40 0.41 12.87 -17.22
C PHE A 40 0.88 12.11 -15.99
N ALA A 41 2.04 12.48 -15.41
CA ALA A 41 2.54 11.88 -14.19
C ALA A 41 1.58 12.08 -13.01
N TYR A 42 0.99 13.26 -12.86
CA TYR A 42 0.00 13.52 -11.81
C TYR A 42 -1.26 12.67 -11.97
N GLU A 43 -1.77 12.52 -13.20
CA GLU A 43 -2.93 11.69 -13.47
C GLU A 43 -2.63 10.20 -13.18
N TRP A 44 -1.48 9.71 -13.61
CA TRP A 44 -0.98 8.39 -13.27
C TRP A 44 -0.91 8.17 -11.75
N PHE A 45 -0.28 9.05 -10.98
CA PHE A 45 -0.11 8.90 -9.53
C PHE A 45 -1.43 8.74 -8.77
N ARG A 46 -2.53 9.28 -9.28
CA ARG A 46 -3.85 9.08 -8.70
C ARG A 46 -4.23 7.60 -8.72
N PHE A 47 -4.12 6.97 -9.88
CA PHE A 47 -4.44 5.54 -10.05
C PHE A 47 -3.45 4.65 -9.31
N GLU A 48 -2.15 4.93 -9.39
CA GLU A 48 -1.12 4.14 -8.69
C GLU A 48 -1.34 4.11 -7.18
N ARG A 49 -1.68 5.23 -6.57
CA ARG A 49 -1.99 5.28 -5.13
C ARG A 49 -3.16 4.39 -4.77
N LEU A 50 -4.20 4.37 -5.58
CA LEU A 50 -5.37 3.52 -5.35
C LEU A 50 -5.02 2.03 -5.57
N MET A 51 -4.19 1.72 -6.57
CA MET A 51 -3.69 0.35 -6.80
C MET A 51 -2.80 -0.14 -5.65
N VAL A 52 -1.94 0.71 -5.09
CA VAL A 52 -1.17 0.41 -3.87
C VAL A 52 -2.10 0.09 -2.71
N ALA A 53 -3.15 0.90 -2.50
CA ALA A 53 -4.16 0.63 -1.46
C ALA A 53 -4.83 -0.72 -1.66
N ALA A 54 -5.28 -1.04 -2.87
CA ALA A 54 -5.92 -2.32 -3.21
C ALA A 54 -4.98 -3.52 -2.99
N ARG A 55 -3.70 -3.40 -3.35
CA ARG A 55 -2.69 -4.43 -3.11
C ARG A 55 -2.47 -4.65 -1.61
N CYS A 56 -2.37 -3.58 -0.83
CA CYS A 56 -2.26 -3.66 0.62
C CYS A 56 -3.47 -4.35 1.26
N LEU A 57 -4.69 -4.09 0.76
CA LEU A 57 -5.91 -4.78 1.20
C LEU A 57 -5.83 -6.28 0.95
N GLY A 58 -5.46 -6.71 -0.25
CA GLY A 58 -5.36 -8.13 -0.59
C GLY A 58 -4.34 -8.88 0.27
N ALA A 59 -3.18 -8.25 0.52
CA ALA A 59 -2.17 -8.82 1.40
C ALA A 59 -2.64 -8.92 2.85
N ALA A 60 -3.26 -7.86 3.40
CA ALA A 60 -3.78 -7.84 4.76
C ALA A 60 -4.95 -8.82 4.95
N ASP A 61 -5.82 -8.95 3.96
CA ASP A 61 -6.92 -9.91 3.94
C ASP A 61 -6.40 -11.35 4.07
N ARG A 62 -5.45 -11.71 3.22
CA ARG A 62 -4.80 -13.01 3.25
C ARG A 62 -4.11 -13.28 4.60
N LEU A 63 -3.33 -12.34 5.10
CA LEU A 63 -2.64 -12.49 6.39
C LEU A 63 -3.63 -12.65 7.55
N THR A 64 -4.70 -11.86 7.55
CA THR A 64 -5.75 -11.94 8.58
C THR A 64 -6.43 -13.30 8.56
N ALA A 65 -6.76 -13.83 7.40
CA ALA A 65 -7.36 -15.16 7.26
C ALA A 65 -6.41 -16.26 7.75
N GLU A 66 -5.15 -16.27 7.28
CA GLU A 66 -4.18 -17.30 7.61
C GLU A 66 -3.78 -17.29 9.10
N MET A 67 -3.53 -16.12 9.70
CA MET A 67 -3.20 -16.04 11.12
C MET A 67 -4.40 -16.42 12.02
N THR A 68 -5.63 -16.11 11.59
CA THR A 68 -6.84 -16.49 12.32
C THR A 68 -7.00 -18.01 12.30
N ALA A 69 -6.87 -18.66 11.15
CA ALA A 69 -6.93 -20.12 11.03
C ALA A 69 -5.84 -20.81 11.86
N PHE A 70 -4.62 -20.30 11.84
CA PHE A 70 -3.54 -20.82 12.67
C PHE A 70 -3.84 -20.66 14.16
N ALA A 71 -4.28 -19.49 14.58
CA ALA A 71 -4.57 -19.20 15.99
C ALA A 71 -5.70 -20.05 16.55
N ALA A 72 -6.65 -20.47 15.74
CA ALA A 72 -7.77 -21.34 16.13
C ALA A 72 -7.33 -22.76 16.48
N VAL A 73 -6.25 -23.25 15.89
CA VAL A 73 -5.79 -24.65 16.09
C VAL A 73 -4.50 -24.78 16.90
N ARG A 74 -3.65 -23.77 16.89
CA ARG A 74 -2.40 -23.76 17.64
C ARG A 74 -2.70 -23.62 19.14
N GLN A 75 -2.18 -24.53 19.94
CA GLN A 75 -2.39 -24.55 21.39
C GLN A 75 -1.15 -24.06 22.16
N ALA A 76 -1.40 -23.34 23.23
CA ALA A 76 -0.45 -22.99 24.27
C ALA A 76 -1.19 -22.91 25.61
N GLY A 77 -0.58 -23.44 26.69
CA GLY A 77 -1.23 -23.44 28.00
C GLY A 77 -2.56 -24.21 28.05
N GLY A 78 -2.76 -25.21 27.18
CA GLY A 78 -3.97 -26.05 27.14
C GLY A 78 -5.14 -25.46 26.35
N LEU A 79 -4.98 -24.28 25.75
CA LEU A 79 -6.04 -23.59 24.98
C LEU A 79 -5.52 -23.19 23.59
N PRO A 80 -6.42 -23.08 22.58
CA PRO A 80 -6.08 -22.40 21.33
C PRO A 80 -5.56 -20.99 21.59
N ILE A 81 -4.50 -20.57 20.86
CA ILE A 81 -3.91 -19.26 21.10
C ILE A 81 -4.88 -18.11 20.79
N SER A 82 -5.88 -18.32 19.96
CA SER A 82 -6.96 -17.36 19.72
C SER A 82 -7.77 -16.98 20.97
N GLN A 83 -7.73 -17.81 22.02
CA GLN A 83 -8.41 -17.55 23.29
C GLN A 83 -7.54 -16.79 24.30
N HIS A 84 -6.26 -16.56 23.99
CA HIS A 84 -5.42 -15.68 24.78
C HIS A 84 -5.65 -14.21 24.41
N GLY A 85 -5.99 -13.37 25.39
CA GLY A 85 -6.46 -11.99 25.18
C GLY A 85 -5.56 -11.14 24.28
N LEU A 86 -4.22 -11.26 24.40
CA LEU A 86 -3.29 -10.49 23.56
C LEU A 86 -3.32 -10.95 22.09
N VAL A 87 -3.47 -12.25 21.83
CA VAL A 87 -3.61 -12.78 20.47
C VAL A 87 -4.98 -12.41 19.89
N ALA A 88 -6.05 -12.56 20.67
CA ALA A 88 -7.38 -12.13 20.28
C ALA A 88 -7.43 -10.65 19.91
N GLY A 89 -6.73 -9.78 20.67
CA GLY A 89 -6.58 -8.38 20.34
C GLY A 89 -5.90 -8.14 19.00
N MET A 90 -4.80 -8.85 18.70
CA MET A 90 -4.11 -8.73 17.39
C MET A 90 -5.03 -9.11 16.23
N LEU A 91 -5.84 -10.16 16.38
CA LEU A 91 -6.81 -10.59 15.36
C LEU A 91 -7.92 -9.55 15.16
N ALA A 92 -8.51 -9.07 16.26
CA ALA A 92 -9.58 -8.09 16.23
C ALA A 92 -9.14 -6.74 15.63
N ASP A 93 -7.99 -6.23 16.03
CA ASP A 93 -7.41 -5.00 15.49
C ASP A 93 -7.14 -5.13 13.99
N SER A 94 -6.57 -6.27 13.57
CA SER A 94 -6.26 -6.50 12.16
C SER A 94 -7.50 -6.51 11.29
N LEU A 95 -8.56 -7.18 11.73
CA LEU A 95 -9.83 -7.21 10.99
C LEU A 95 -10.52 -5.84 10.98
N THR A 96 -10.51 -5.12 12.11
CA THR A 96 -11.11 -3.78 12.21
C THR A 96 -10.41 -2.78 11.28
N GLU A 97 -9.08 -2.76 11.30
CA GLU A 97 -8.30 -1.88 10.42
C GLU A 97 -8.48 -2.26 8.94
N LEU A 98 -8.53 -3.55 8.62
CA LEU A 98 -8.79 -4.03 7.27
C LEU A 98 -10.18 -3.62 6.76
N PHE A 99 -11.21 -3.72 7.61
CA PHE A 99 -12.57 -3.28 7.27
C PHE A 99 -12.61 -1.79 6.94
N ALA A 100 -12.02 -0.95 7.78
CA ALA A 100 -11.95 0.49 7.57
C ALA A 100 -11.17 0.84 6.28
N ALA A 101 -10.03 0.19 6.05
CA ALA A 101 -9.22 0.36 4.85
C ALA A 101 -9.99 -0.02 3.58
N ARG A 102 -10.73 -1.14 3.63
CA ARG A 102 -11.56 -1.62 2.52
C ARG A 102 -12.67 -0.63 2.19
N ALA A 103 -13.40 -0.17 3.18
CA ALA A 103 -14.47 0.82 3.01
C ALA A 103 -13.94 2.09 2.34
N MET A 104 -12.84 2.65 2.86
CA MET A 104 -12.20 3.85 2.31
C MET A 104 -11.76 3.65 0.85
N THR A 105 -11.11 2.53 0.54
CA THR A 105 -10.58 2.27 -0.81
C THR A 105 -11.69 2.12 -1.84
N TYR A 106 -12.73 1.36 -1.52
CA TYR A 106 -13.86 1.18 -2.44
C TYR A 106 -14.70 2.45 -2.58
N GLU A 107 -14.85 3.24 -1.52
CA GLU A 107 -15.52 4.54 -1.61
C GLU A 107 -14.76 5.50 -2.52
N THR A 108 -13.44 5.58 -2.36
CA THR A 108 -12.58 6.38 -3.26
C THR A 108 -12.71 5.92 -4.72
N ALA A 109 -12.73 4.61 -4.97
CA ALA A 109 -12.89 4.07 -6.33
C ALA A 109 -14.25 4.47 -6.92
N ARG A 110 -15.36 4.30 -6.17
CA ARG A 110 -16.71 4.69 -6.60
C ARG A 110 -16.80 6.19 -6.90
N ALA A 111 -16.22 7.03 -6.05
CA ALA A 111 -16.21 8.48 -6.27
C ALA A 111 -15.51 8.84 -7.60
N ILE A 112 -14.41 8.17 -7.93
CA ILE A 112 -13.71 8.36 -9.21
C ILE A 112 -14.60 7.94 -10.38
N ASP A 113 -15.22 6.76 -10.31
CA ASP A 113 -16.12 6.24 -11.34
C ASP A 113 -17.34 7.15 -11.58
N GLN A 114 -17.79 7.84 -10.54
CA GLN A 114 -18.90 8.81 -10.57
C GLN A 114 -18.46 10.22 -11.04
N GLY A 115 -17.19 10.40 -11.40
CA GLY A 115 -16.70 11.66 -11.93
C GLY A 115 -16.39 12.73 -10.87
N ALA A 116 -16.02 12.32 -9.66
CA ALA A 116 -15.60 13.25 -8.61
C ALA A 116 -14.47 14.20 -9.08
N ASP A 117 -14.45 15.42 -8.52
CA ASP A 117 -13.40 16.41 -8.81
C ASP A 117 -11.99 15.79 -8.70
N VAL A 118 -11.17 15.99 -9.73
CA VAL A 118 -9.84 15.38 -9.84
C VAL A 118 -8.96 15.69 -8.64
N LYS A 119 -9.03 16.91 -8.08
CA LYS A 119 -8.19 17.28 -6.92
C LYS A 119 -8.71 16.71 -5.61
N VAL A 120 -10.03 16.52 -5.49
CA VAL A 120 -10.66 15.77 -4.39
C VAL A 120 -10.23 14.31 -4.46
N SER A 121 -10.39 13.68 -5.64
CA SER A 121 -9.97 12.29 -5.88
C SER A 121 -8.47 12.07 -5.59
N HIS A 122 -7.60 13.02 -5.95
CA HIS A 122 -6.17 12.95 -5.58
C HIS A 122 -5.94 12.91 -4.08
N ALA A 123 -6.69 13.72 -3.30
CA ALA A 123 -6.59 13.70 -1.84
C ALA A 123 -7.10 12.39 -1.25
N GLN A 124 -8.24 11.90 -1.73
CA GLN A 124 -8.83 10.63 -1.29
C GLN A 124 -7.94 9.43 -1.64
N CYS A 125 -7.35 9.39 -2.84
CA CYS A 125 -6.35 8.37 -3.19
C CYS A 125 -5.11 8.44 -2.28
N SER A 126 -4.69 9.66 -1.88
CA SER A 126 -3.60 9.83 -0.92
C SER A 126 -3.98 9.32 0.47
N MET A 127 -5.23 9.54 0.94
CA MET A 127 -5.73 8.99 2.20
C MET A 127 -5.78 7.47 2.16
N ALA A 128 -6.34 6.90 1.10
CA ALA A 128 -6.42 5.45 0.91
C ALA A 128 -5.02 4.81 0.91
N LYS A 129 -4.10 5.35 0.11
CA LYS A 129 -2.70 4.87 0.05
C LYS A 129 -2.02 4.95 1.41
N LEU A 130 -2.11 6.09 2.09
CA LEU A 130 -1.52 6.30 3.40
C LEU A 130 -2.04 5.29 4.42
N TYR A 131 -3.36 5.21 4.56
CA TYR A 131 -3.98 4.35 5.56
C TYR A 131 -3.71 2.87 5.28
N CYS A 132 -3.92 2.42 4.03
CA CYS A 132 -3.76 1.01 3.66
C CYS A 132 -2.31 0.54 3.77
N SER A 133 -1.32 1.34 3.37
CA SER A 133 0.09 0.94 3.47
C SER A 133 0.58 0.87 4.92
N GLU A 134 0.16 1.78 5.78
CA GLU A 134 0.47 1.73 7.20
C GLU A 134 -0.25 0.57 7.90
N MET A 135 -1.53 0.35 7.61
CA MET A 135 -2.33 -0.77 8.11
C MET A 135 -1.72 -2.11 7.71
N ALA A 136 -1.39 -2.30 6.43
CA ALA A 136 -0.81 -3.55 5.94
C ALA A 136 0.52 -3.89 6.64
N GLY A 137 1.34 -2.89 6.93
CA GLY A 137 2.55 -3.06 7.72
C GLY A 137 2.27 -3.56 9.14
N ARG A 138 1.25 -2.99 9.82
CA ARG A 138 0.86 -3.43 11.16
C ARG A 138 0.27 -4.85 11.16
N VAL A 139 -0.56 -5.17 10.17
CA VAL A 139 -1.13 -6.52 10.01
C VAL A 139 -0.03 -7.55 9.75
N ALA A 140 0.95 -7.22 8.90
CA ALA A 140 2.08 -8.10 8.63
C ALA A 140 2.93 -8.36 9.89
N ASP A 141 3.20 -7.34 10.67
CA ASP A 141 3.91 -7.47 11.95
C ASP A 141 3.17 -8.37 12.95
N ARG A 142 1.86 -8.12 13.13
CA ARG A 142 1.01 -8.97 13.97
C ARG A 142 0.96 -10.42 13.47
N ALA A 143 0.89 -10.63 12.15
CA ALA A 143 0.88 -11.97 11.58
C ALA A 143 2.17 -12.74 11.90
N VAL A 144 3.34 -12.12 11.73
CA VAL A 144 4.62 -12.72 12.14
C VAL A 144 4.59 -13.08 13.62
N GLN A 145 4.08 -12.18 14.47
CA GLN A 145 4.00 -12.40 15.92
C GLN A 145 3.05 -13.55 16.29
N VAL A 146 1.86 -13.63 15.66
CA VAL A 146 0.88 -14.70 15.90
C VAL A 146 1.43 -16.06 15.48
N PHE A 147 2.10 -16.15 14.33
CA PHE A 147 2.75 -17.39 13.88
C PHE A 147 3.97 -17.76 14.74
N GLY A 148 4.55 -16.81 15.48
CA GLY A 148 5.75 -17.00 16.29
C GLY A 148 6.96 -17.41 15.43
N GLY A 149 7.78 -18.34 15.88
CA GLY A 149 8.97 -18.78 15.14
C GLY A 149 8.66 -19.23 13.70
N ARG A 150 7.48 -19.80 13.45
CA ARG A 150 7.05 -20.15 12.09
C ARG A 150 6.84 -18.93 11.20
N GLY A 151 6.35 -17.81 11.75
CA GLY A 151 6.16 -16.55 11.02
C GLY A 151 7.46 -15.90 10.57
N TYR A 152 8.59 -16.28 11.16
CA TYR A 152 9.92 -15.79 10.81
C TYR A 152 10.64 -16.66 9.76
N MET A 153 10.04 -17.79 9.37
CA MET A 153 10.61 -18.70 8.39
C MET A 153 10.16 -18.32 6.97
N ARG A 154 11.08 -18.45 6.00
CA ARG A 154 10.82 -18.08 4.58
C ARG A 154 9.67 -18.85 3.92
N GLU A 155 9.33 -20.00 4.45
CA GLU A 155 8.22 -20.84 4.01
C GLU A 155 6.86 -20.26 4.42
N ASN A 156 6.85 -19.31 5.37
CA ASN A 156 5.63 -18.68 5.85
C ASN A 156 5.32 -17.38 5.08
N VAL A 157 4.06 -17.24 4.71
CA VAL A 157 3.60 -16.06 3.99
C VAL A 157 3.77 -14.75 4.78
N ALA A 158 3.70 -14.80 6.12
CA ALA A 158 3.86 -13.62 6.97
C ALA A 158 5.27 -13.02 6.85
N GLU A 159 6.33 -13.84 6.86
CA GLU A 159 7.70 -13.39 6.65
C GLU A 159 7.85 -12.65 5.32
N ARG A 160 7.32 -13.25 4.26
CA ARG A 160 7.37 -12.67 2.93
C ARG A 160 6.67 -11.33 2.87
N PHE A 161 5.41 -11.23 3.31
CA PHE A 161 4.67 -9.99 3.29
C PHE A 161 5.23 -8.93 4.24
N PHE A 162 5.81 -9.33 5.39
CA PHE A 162 6.51 -8.40 6.28
C PHE A 162 7.63 -7.63 5.54
N ARG A 163 8.39 -8.30 4.69
CA ARG A 163 9.42 -7.66 3.85
C ARG A 163 8.84 -6.88 2.67
N GLU A 164 7.91 -7.48 1.94
CA GLU A 164 7.35 -6.89 0.72
C GLU A 164 6.54 -5.63 1.01
N LEU A 165 5.68 -5.65 2.02
CA LEU A 165 4.81 -4.52 2.34
C LEU A 165 5.56 -3.31 2.93
N ARG A 166 6.81 -3.47 3.33
CA ARG A 166 7.59 -2.35 3.89
C ARG A 166 7.79 -1.24 2.86
N VAL A 167 7.92 -1.54 1.59
CA VAL A 167 8.13 -0.56 0.53
C VAL A 167 6.86 0.24 0.21
N GLU A 168 5.67 -0.26 0.53
CA GLU A 168 4.39 0.39 0.23
C GLU A 168 4.26 1.77 0.90
N ARG A 169 4.99 2.00 1.99
CA ARG A 169 5.06 3.29 2.69
C ARG A 169 6.09 4.26 2.08
N ILE A 170 6.85 3.82 1.06
CA ILE A 170 7.98 4.56 0.48
C ILE A 170 7.65 5.01 -0.94
N TRP A 171 7.36 4.06 -1.83
CA TRP A 171 7.14 4.36 -3.24
C TRP A 171 5.78 5.04 -3.52
N GLU A 172 5.60 5.57 -4.73
CA GLU A 172 4.42 6.35 -5.17
C GLU A 172 4.11 7.56 -4.25
N GLY A 173 5.16 8.08 -3.64
CA GLY A 173 5.13 9.11 -2.61
C GLY A 173 5.05 8.53 -1.21
N THR A 174 6.03 8.88 -0.37
CA THR A 174 6.13 8.36 0.99
C THR A 174 4.90 8.70 1.84
N SER A 175 4.74 8.02 2.97
CA SER A 175 3.67 8.33 3.94
C SER A 175 3.67 9.81 4.37
N GLU A 176 4.85 10.42 4.46
CA GLU A 176 5.02 11.85 4.77
C GLU A 176 4.49 12.73 3.65
N ILE A 177 4.82 12.39 2.40
CA ILE A 177 4.31 13.11 1.21
C ILE A 177 2.79 13.01 1.11
N GLN A 178 2.21 11.83 1.37
CA GLN A 178 0.76 11.68 1.39
C GLN A 178 0.11 12.61 2.43
N ARG A 179 0.67 12.68 3.63
CA ARG A 179 0.19 13.60 4.70
C ARG A 179 0.26 15.06 4.27
N MET A 180 1.33 15.47 3.61
CA MET A 180 1.48 16.84 3.08
C MET A 180 0.42 17.15 2.01
N ILE A 181 0.15 16.21 1.10
CA ILE A 181 -0.87 16.36 0.06
C ILE A 181 -2.26 16.53 0.71
N ILE A 182 -2.62 15.65 1.64
CA ILE A 182 -3.89 15.68 2.35
C ILE A 182 -4.05 17.01 3.11
N ALA A 183 -3.07 17.39 3.91
CA ALA A 183 -3.11 18.63 4.70
C ALA A 183 -3.26 19.87 3.80
N ARG A 184 -2.53 19.92 2.68
CA ARG A 184 -2.64 21.02 1.70
C ARG A 184 -4.02 21.11 1.07
N GLN A 185 -4.63 19.96 0.73
CA GLN A 185 -5.98 19.96 0.15
C GLN A 185 -7.04 20.33 1.20
N MET A 186 -6.91 19.84 2.42
CA MET A 186 -7.77 20.16 3.54
C MET A 186 -7.77 21.68 3.84
N THR A 187 -6.59 22.30 3.86
CA THR A 187 -6.46 23.75 4.08
C THR A 187 -7.07 24.57 2.95
N LYS A 188 -6.98 24.08 1.70
CA LYS A 188 -7.49 24.81 0.53
C LYS A 188 -8.98 24.66 0.29
N ARG A 189 -9.57 23.50 0.67
CA ARG A 189 -10.93 23.12 0.26
C ARG A 189 -11.87 22.92 1.43
N GLY A 190 -11.34 22.83 2.64
CA GLY A 190 -12.08 22.43 3.83
C GLY A 190 -12.19 20.90 3.96
N PRO A 191 -12.35 20.38 5.19
CA PRO A 191 -12.44 18.94 5.43
C PRO A 191 -13.72 18.31 4.85
N ALA A 192 -14.83 19.04 4.81
CA ALA A 192 -16.12 18.52 4.36
C ALA A 192 -16.16 18.10 2.88
N LEU A 193 -15.25 18.61 2.04
CA LEU A 193 -15.16 18.23 0.63
C LEU A 193 -14.27 17.00 0.40
N LEU A 194 -13.52 16.58 1.40
CA LEU A 194 -12.55 15.49 1.31
C LEU A 194 -13.01 14.21 2.00
N ALA A 195 -13.94 14.32 2.95
CA ALA A 195 -14.43 13.23 3.80
C ALA A 195 -15.72 12.61 3.29
#